data_c1011ba0f7264e91cb4fe6985808c43c
#
_entry.id   c1011ba0f7264e91cb4fe6985808c43c
#
_cell.length_a   1.000
_cell.length_b   1.000
_cell.length_c   1.000
_cell.angle_alpha   90.00
_cell.angle_beta   90.00
_cell.angle_gamma   90.00
#
_symmetry.space_group_name_H-M   'P 1'
#
loop_
_entity.id
_entity.type
_entity.pdbx_description
1 polymer ?
#
loop_
_entity_poly.entity_id
_entity_poly.type
_entity_poly.pdbx_seq_one_letter_code
_entity_poly.pdbx_strand_id
1 'polypeptide(L)'
;MENKKINIIENFLSKEECDYIINNHKNGKSLDLTHISEKIVEVLNDNFKFRGYELGDLEHLLFKEYTPKTKYSLKWNVNNESYFTIIVQLNDNFDNGYHQYLLNDDEKYFQSPKITGSLVFFFSNIKHRLSPVESDFKYILETEIKLLESPEFKKTLI
;
A
#
# COMPACT_ATOMS: atom_id res chain seq x y z
N MET A 1 18.04 -13.04 10.32
CA MET A 1 17.99 -11.78 9.56
C MET A 1 16.59 -11.56 9.03
N GLU A 2 16.00 -10.47 9.44
CA GLU A 2 14.65 -10.15 9.00
C GLU A 2 14.63 -9.82 7.51
N ASN A 3 13.75 -10.48 6.80
CA ASN A 3 13.52 -10.19 5.41
C ASN A 3 12.44 -9.12 5.32
N LYS A 4 12.84 -7.87 5.09
CA LYS A 4 11.92 -6.73 5.02
C LYS A 4 11.27 -6.58 3.65
N LYS A 5 10.76 -7.69 3.09
CA LYS A 5 10.02 -7.62 1.82
C LYS A 5 8.69 -6.88 1.98
N ILE A 6 8.05 -7.05 3.15
CA ILE A 6 6.82 -6.36 3.49
C ILE A 6 7.12 -5.41 4.65
N ASN A 7 6.98 -4.12 4.42
CA ASN A 7 7.28 -3.09 5.41
C ASN A 7 5.98 -2.53 5.97
N ILE A 8 5.84 -2.58 7.29
CA ILE A 8 4.64 -2.13 7.98
C ILE A 8 5.03 -0.99 8.91
N ILE A 9 4.42 0.18 8.70
CA ILE A 9 4.63 1.38 9.51
C ILE A 9 3.34 1.65 10.27
N GLU A 10 3.36 1.43 11.58
CA GLU A 10 2.20 1.73 12.42
C GLU A 10 2.11 3.22 12.72
N ASN A 11 0.93 3.67 13.02
CA ASN A 11 0.66 5.07 13.38
C ASN A 11 1.03 6.07 12.26
N PHE A 12 0.93 5.64 11.02
CA PHE A 12 1.11 6.53 9.88
C PHE A 12 0.00 7.59 9.85
N LEU A 13 -1.26 7.18 10.09
CA LEU A 13 -2.39 8.09 10.30
C LEU A 13 -3.01 7.79 11.67
N SER A 14 -3.56 8.82 12.31
CA SER A 14 -4.35 8.63 13.52
C SER A 14 -5.71 8.02 13.19
N LYS A 15 -6.38 7.49 14.21
CA LYS A 15 -7.74 6.98 14.05
C LYS A 15 -8.68 8.08 13.58
N GLU A 16 -8.53 9.28 14.11
CA GLU A 16 -9.34 10.44 13.73
C GLU A 16 -9.17 10.80 12.26
N GLU A 17 -7.93 10.78 11.78
CA GLU A 17 -7.64 11.02 10.36
C GLU A 17 -8.29 9.95 9.48
N CYS A 18 -8.19 8.69 9.88
CA CYS A 18 -8.82 7.59 9.15
C CYS A 18 -10.34 7.73 9.10
N ASP A 19 -10.97 8.03 10.24
CA ASP A 19 -12.42 8.23 10.33
C ASP A 19 -12.87 9.42 9.47
N TYR A 20 -12.10 10.50 9.46
CA TYR A 20 -12.38 11.66 8.64
C TYR A 20 -12.39 11.32 7.15
N ILE A 21 -11.40 10.58 6.70
CA ILE A 21 -11.31 10.14 5.29
C ILE A 21 -12.50 9.27 4.92
N ILE A 22 -12.82 8.27 5.75
CA ILE A 22 -13.93 7.36 5.50
C ILE A 22 -15.26 8.12 5.44
N ASN A 23 -15.52 8.98 6.42
CA ASN A 23 -16.79 9.72 6.51
C ASN A 23 -16.98 10.67 5.35
N ASN A 24 -15.93 11.36 4.93
CA ASN A 24 -16.03 12.26 3.78
C ASN A 24 -16.28 11.49 2.49
N HIS A 25 -15.63 10.34 2.32
CA HIS A 25 -15.89 9.50 1.15
C HIS A 25 -17.35 9.01 1.12
N LYS A 26 -17.87 8.55 2.27
CA LYS A 26 -19.26 8.08 2.38
C LYS A 26 -20.27 9.18 2.07
N ASN A 27 -19.91 10.43 2.37
CA ASN A 27 -20.77 11.59 2.11
C ASN A 27 -20.58 12.16 0.71
N GLY A 28 -19.83 11.49 -0.15
CA GLY A 28 -19.59 11.92 -1.53
C GLY A 28 -18.71 13.15 -1.66
N LYS A 29 -17.99 13.51 -0.61
CA LYS A 29 -17.09 14.68 -0.64
C LYS A 29 -15.75 14.29 -1.22
N SER A 30 -15.23 15.13 -2.10
CA SER A 30 -13.88 15.01 -2.63
C SER A 30 -12.90 15.53 -1.58
N LEU A 31 -11.87 14.73 -1.26
CA LEU A 31 -10.83 15.12 -0.33
C LEU A 31 -9.54 15.43 -1.06
N ASP A 32 -8.86 16.47 -0.57
CA ASP A 32 -7.49 16.74 -0.97
C ASP A 32 -6.57 15.87 -0.12
N LEU A 33 -5.98 14.86 -0.73
CA LEU A 33 -5.08 13.92 -0.06
C LEU A 33 -3.60 14.24 -0.31
N THR A 34 -3.30 15.45 -0.79
CA THR A 34 -1.94 15.86 -1.14
C THR A 34 -0.97 15.69 0.02
N HIS A 35 -1.34 16.10 1.22
CA HIS A 35 -0.46 15.98 2.38
C HIS A 35 -0.20 14.54 2.77
N ILE A 36 -1.15 13.63 2.53
CA ILE A 36 -0.97 12.20 2.77
C ILE A 36 0.02 11.64 1.74
N SER A 37 -0.11 12.02 0.48
CA SER A 37 0.83 11.63 -0.57
C SER A 37 2.25 12.10 -0.25
N GLU A 38 2.42 13.33 0.20
CA GLU A 38 3.72 13.87 0.61
C GLU A 38 4.30 13.08 1.79
N LYS A 39 3.47 12.74 2.75
CA LYS A 39 3.88 11.95 3.92
C LYS A 39 4.28 10.52 3.53
N ILE A 40 3.61 9.92 2.54
CA ILE A 40 3.99 8.62 2.00
C ILE A 40 5.39 8.69 1.40
N VAL A 41 5.67 9.67 0.57
CA VAL A 41 6.99 9.84 -0.06
C VAL A 41 8.07 10.02 0.99
N GLU A 42 7.80 10.82 2.02
CA GLU A 42 8.72 11.04 3.14
C GLU A 42 9.05 9.71 3.85
N VAL A 43 8.03 8.91 4.17
CA VAL A 43 8.23 7.61 4.82
C VAL A 43 9.05 6.67 3.94
N LEU A 44 8.78 6.64 2.64
CA LEU A 44 9.55 5.80 1.72
C LEU A 44 11.00 6.25 1.65
N ASN A 45 11.26 7.55 1.57
CA ASN A 45 12.62 8.08 1.56
C ASN A 45 13.38 7.77 2.86
N ASP A 46 12.70 7.82 4.00
CA ASP A 46 13.32 7.53 5.30
C ASP A 46 13.65 6.05 5.48
N ASN A 47 12.86 5.17 4.87
CA ASN A 47 13.00 3.73 5.04
C ASN A 47 13.73 3.03 3.90
N PHE A 48 13.91 3.72 2.79
CA PHE A 48 14.56 3.16 1.61
C PHE A 48 15.49 4.18 1.00
N LYS A 49 16.77 3.82 0.89
CA LYS A 49 17.76 4.65 0.19
C LYS A 49 18.16 3.94 -1.10
N PHE A 50 17.95 4.61 -2.21
CA PHE A 50 18.27 4.09 -3.53
C PHE A 50 19.54 4.73 -4.05
N ARG A 51 20.47 3.89 -4.41
CA ARG A 51 21.71 4.37 -4.97
C ARG A 51 21.55 4.53 -6.48
N GLY A 52 21.62 5.77 -6.95
CA GLY A 52 21.48 6.07 -8.37
C GLY A 52 20.04 6.19 -8.87
N TYR A 53 19.06 6.11 -7.96
CA TYR A 53 17.66 6.22 -8.30
C TYR A 53 16.96 7.24 -7.41
N GLU A 54 15.93 7.84 -7.94
CA GLU A 54 15.01 8.70 -7.19
C GLU A 54 13.60 8.12 -7.25
N LEU A 55 12.81 8.38 -6.22
CA LEU A 55 11.40 8.03 -6.27
C LEU A 55 10.70 8.92 -7.29
N GLY A 56 9.91 8.30 -8.16
CA GLY A 56 9.06 9.03 -9.08
C GLY A 56 7.85 9.62 -8.37
N ASP A 57 6.94 10.17 -9.15
CA ASP A 57 5.69 10.66 -8.60
C ASP A 57 4.80 9.49 -8.20
N LEU A 58 4.07 9.68 -7.10
CA LEU A 58 3.02 8.75 -6.75
C LEU A 58 1.93 8.80 -7.80
N GLU A 59 1.39 7.64 -8.14
CA GLU A 59 0.15 7.58 -8.87
C GLU A 59 -0.99 8.08 -7.98
N HIS A 60 -2.19 8.22 -8.54
CA HIS A 60 -3.33 8.67 -7.75
C HIS A 60 -3.52 7.81 -6.52
N LEU A 61 -3.70 8.48 -5.40
CA LEU A 61 -4.05 7.82 -4.14
C LEU A 61 -5.54 7.48 -4.21
N LEU A 62 -5.83 6.19 -4.37
CA LEU A 62 -7.19 5.70 -4.58
C LEU A 62 -7.82 5.24 -3.27
N PHE A 63 -9.02 5.72 -3.00
CA PHE A 63 -9.85 5.16 -1.93
C PHE A 63 -10.54 3.91 -2.45
N LYS A 64 -10.39 2.80 -1.75
CA LYS A 64 -11.01 1.53 -2.11
C LYS A 64 -11.86 1.00 -0.98
N GLU A 65 -13.02 0.47 -1.33
CA GLU A 65 -13.96 -0.15 -0.41
C GLU A 65 -14.15 -1.61 -0.81
N TYR A 66 -14.07 -2.49 0.17
CA TYR A 66 -14.28 -3.92 -0.03
C TYR A 66 -15.39 -4.40 0.90
N THR A 67 -16.31 -5.17 0.34
CA THR A 67 -17.46 -5.72 1.05
C THR A 67 -17.57 -7.22 0.77
N PRO A 68 -18.45 -7.96 1.48
CA PRO A 68 -18.68 -9.37 1.13
C PRO A 68 -19.17 -9.58 -0.31
N LYS A 69 -19.68 -8.53 -0.95
CA LYS A 69 -20.17 -8.59 -2.33
C LYS A 69 -19.13 -8.26 -3.38
N THR A 70 -17.96 -7.79 -2.97
CA THR A 70 -16.86 -7.49 -3.89
C THR A 70 -16.40 -8.78 -4.56
N LYS A 71 -16.07 -8.69 -5.85
CA LYS A 71 -15.46 -9.83 -6.55
C LYS A 71 -13.97 -9.87 -6.23
N TYR A 72 -13.55 -10.95 -5.60
CA TYR A 72 -12.15 -11.14 -5.21
C TYR A 72 -11.46 -12.09 -6.17
N SER A 73 -10.23 -11.74 -6.54
CA SER A 73 -9.38 -12.65 -7.29
C SER A 73 -8.68 -13.60 -6.30
N LEU A 74 -8.85 -14.90 -6.50
CA LEU A 74 -8.15 -15.90 -5.70
C LEU A 74 -6.72 -16.17 -6.22
N LYS A 75 -6.37 -15.56 -7.36
CA LYS A 75 -5.05 -15.71 -7.97
C LYS A 75 -4.07 -14.74 -7.33
N TRP A 76 -2.81 -15.15 -7.30
CA TRP A 76 -1.73 -14.25 -6.92
C TRP A 76 -1.50 -13.22 -8.03
N ASN A 77 -1.46 -11.95 -7.64
CA ASN A 77 -1.29 -10.83 -8.56
C ASN A 77 0.11 -10.25 -8.42
N VAL A 78 0.67 -9.79 -9.55
CA VAL A 78 1.92 -9.02 -9.55
C VAL A 78 1.72 -7.78 -10.42
N ASN A 79 2.47 -6.73 -10.10
CA ASN A 79 2.54 -5.54 -10.94
C ASN A 79 4.01 -5.27 -11.25
N ASN A 80 4.40 -5.45 -12.51
CA ASN A 80 5.79 -5.26 -12.95
C ASN A 80 6.03 -3.85 -13.51
N GLU A 81 5.00 -3.01 -13.57
CA GLU A 81 5.09 -1.65 -14.11
C GLU A 81 5.45 -0.61 -13.05
N SER A 82 5.17 -0.89 -11.79
CA SER A 82 5.54 -0.01 -10.68
C SER A 82 6.62 -0.65 -9.82
N TYR A 83 7.27 0.15 -8.98
CA TYR A 83 8.33 -0.33 -8.09
C TYR A 83 7.79 -0.72 -6.73
N PHE A 84 7.07 0.20 -6.07
CA PHE A 84 6.39 -0.08 -4.81
C PHE A 84 4.88 0.01 -4.96
N THR A 85 4.20 -0.87 -4.26
CA THR A 85 2.77 -0.76 -3.96
C THR A 85 2.62 -0.34 -2.51
N ILE A 86 1.76 0.63 -2.26
CA ILE A 86 1.56 1.25 -0.95
C ILE A 86 0.09 1.13 -0.58
N ILE A 87 -0.19 0.64 0.63
CA ILE A 87 -1.54 0.47 1.14
C ILE A 87 -1.63 1.12 2.52
N VAL A 88 -2.59 2.03 2.69
CA VAL A 88 -2.90 2.62 3.99
C VAL A 88 -4.22 2.01 4.48
N GLN A 89 -4.19 1.36 5.63
CA GLN A 89 -5.38 0.74 6.21
C GLN A 89 -6.15 1.75 7.04
N LEU A 90 -7.42 1.96 6.68
CA LEU A 90 -8.24 3.00 7.29
C LEU A 90 -9.15 2.48 8.42
N ASN A 91 -9.39 1.17 8.47
CA ASN A 91 -10.21 0.58 9.53
C ASN A 91 -9.81 -0.88 9.78
N ASP A 92 -10.31 -1.45 10.87
CA ASP A 92 -10.02 -2.84 11.23
C ASP A 92 -11.27 -3.63 11.64
N ASN A 93 -12.45 -3.01 11.59
CA ASN A 93 -13.69 -3.58 12.09
C ASN A 93 -14.46 -4.37 11.02
N PHE A 94 -13.78 -5.34 10.41
CA PHE A 94 -14.36 -6.24 9.41
C PHE A 94 -13.79 -7.64 9.61
N ASP A 95 -14.52 -8.66 9.14
CA ASP A 95 -14.05 -10.04 9.25
C ASP A 95 -13.32 -10.48 8.01
N ASN A 96 -12.21 -11.22 8.19
CA ASN A 96 -11.31 -11.67 7.14
C ASN A 96 -10.75 -10.46 6.36
N GLY A 97 -10.60 -10.52 5.05
CA GLY A 97 -10.14 -9.37 4.27
C GLY A 97 -8.68 -9.00 4.53
N TYR A 98 -7.82 -9.99 4.65
CA TYR A 98 -6.38 -9.77 4.87
C TYR A 98 -5.63 -9.60 3.57
N HIS A 99 -4.65 -8.70 3.56
CA HIS A 99 -3.66 -8.67 2.49
C HIS A 99 -2.67 -9.81 2.70
N GLN A 100 -2.47 -10.61 1.66
CA GLN A 100 -1.62 -11.79 1.70
C GLN A 100 -0.52 -11.66 0.67
N TYR A 101 0.69 -12.13 1.03
CA TYR A 101 1.89 -11.98 0.22
C TYR A 101 2.61 -13.31 0.13
N LEU A 102 2.93 -13.73 -1.08
CA LEU A 102 3.70 -14.95 -1.31
C LEU A 102 5.18 -14.58 -1.42
N LEU A 103 5.93 -14.86 -0.37
CA LEU A 103 7.32 -14.41 -0.27
C LEU A 103 8.30 -15.39 -0.90
N ASN A 104 7.92 -16.66 -0.98
CA ASN A 104 8.74 -17.74 -1.52
C ASN A 104 7.86 -18.65 -2.38
N ASP A 105 8.51 -19.54 -3.17
CA ASP A 105 7.79 -20.48 -4.03
C ASP A 105 7.26 -21.71 -3.28
N ASP A 106 7.34 -21.74 -1.96
CA ASP A 106 6.96 -22.89 -1.13
C ASP A 106 5.49 -22.87 -0.69
N GLU A 107 4.64 -22.10 -1.36
CA GLU A 107 3.19 -21.96 -1.12
C GLU A 107 2.79 -21.35 0.22
N LYS A 108 3.75 -21.01 1.07
CA LYS A 108 3.47 -20.31 2.32
C LYS A 108 3.34 -18.82 2.06
N TYR A 109 2.33 -18.22 2.64
CA TYR A 109 2.11 -16.79 2.50
C TYR A 109 2.16 -16.09 3.85
N PHE A 110 2.56 -14.82 3.81
CA PHE A 110 2.48 -13.91 4.93
C PHE A 110 1.17 -13.15 4.85
N GLN A 111 0.53 -12.96 5.98
CA GLN A 111 -0.72 -12.24 6.09
C GLN A 111 -0.50 -11.03 6.99
N SER A 112 -0.68 -9.82 6.45
CA SER A 112 -0.45 -8.62 7.24
C SER A 112 -1.56 -8.41 8.27
N PRO A 113 -1.24 -7.92 9.47
CA PRO A 113 -2.26 -7.68 10.48
C PRO A 113 -3.16 -6.50 10.12
N LYS A 114 -4.37 -6.51 10.67
CA LYS A 114 -5.33 -5.40 10.50
C LYS A 114 -5.02 -4.33 11.55
N ILE A 115 -4.33 -3.28 11.13
CA ILE A 115 -3.96 -2.19 12.03
C ILE A 115 -4.43 -0.88 11.42
N THR A 116 -5.44 -0.28 12.03
CA THR A 116 -5.96 1.02 11.58
C THR A 116 -4.86 2.07 11.62
N GLY A 117 -4.73 2.83 10.53
CA GLY A 117 -3.72 3.88 10.40
C GLY A 117 -2.34 3.39 10.00
N SER A 118 -2.16 2.09 9.75
CA SER A 118 -0.88 1.56 9.28
C SER A 118 -0.68 1.79 7.79
N LEU A 119 0.58 1.96 7.42
CA LEU A 119 1.00 1.97 6.02
C LEU A 119 1.82 0.73 5.76
N VAL A 120 1.49 0.03 4.70
CA VAL A 120 2.24 -1.14 4.24
C VAL A 120 2.80 -0.82 2.86
N PHE A 121 4.08 -1.08 2.64
CA PHE A 121 4.65 -0.96 1.31
C PHE A 121 5.55 -2.15 1.01
N PHE A 122 5.55 -2.53 -0.26
CA PHE A 122 6.29 -3.70 -0.73
C PHE A 122 6.63 -3.54 -2.20
N PHE A 123 7.63 -4.27 -2.66
CA PHE A 123 7.96 -4.30 -4.09
C PHE A 123 6.76 -4.84 -4.88
N SER A 124 6.34 -4.11 -5.91
CA SER A 124 5.13 -4.43 -6.66
C SER A 124 5.18 -5.79 -7.37
N ASN A 125 6.38 -6.33 -7.60
CA ASN A 125 6.56 -7.65 -8.20
C ASN A 125 6.40 -8.81 -7.19
N ILE A 126 6.17 -8.53 -5.92
CA ILE A 126 5.83 -9.56 -4.95
C ILE A 126 4.39 -10.01 -5.23
N LYS A 127 4.20 -11.33 -5.33
CA LYS A 127 2.87 -11.89 -5.52
C LYS A 127 2.00 -11.60 -4.29
N HIS A 128 0.84 -11.02 -4.52
CA HIS A 128 -0.05 -10.61 -3.45
C HIS A 128 -1.50 -10.77 -3.85
N ARG A 129 -2.37 -10.82 -2.87
CA ARG A 129 -3.82 -10.87 -3.06
C ARG A 129 -4.53 -10.41 -1.79
N LEU A 130 -5.82 -10.14 -1.92
CA LEU A 130 -6.68 -9.81 -0.80
C LEU A 130 -7.64 -10.97 -0.55
N SER A 131 -7.66 -11.50 0.67
CA SER A 131 -8.68 -12.49 1.02
C SER A 131 -10.04 -11.82 1.13
N PRO A 132 -11.15 -12.54 0.85
CA PRO A 132 -12.46 -11.94 0.87
C PRO A 132 -12.86 -11.37 2.23
N VAL A 133 -13.45 -10.19 2.23
CA VAL A 133 -14.12 -9.65 3.42
C VAL A 133 -15.41 -10.46 3.62
N GLU A 134 -15.62 -11.00 4.81
CA GLU A 134 -16.76 -11.86 5.10
C GLU A 134 -17.92 -11.11 5.76
N SER A 135 -17.62 -10.04 6.50
CA SER A 135 -18.64 -9.17 7.06
C SER A 135 -18.09 -7.76 7.23
N ASP A 136 -18.99 -6.77 7.20
CA ASP A 136 -18.70 -5.36 7.30
C ASP A 136 -17.88 -4.84 6.10
N PHE A 137 -17.26 -3.68 6.21
CA PHE A 137 -16.58 -3.03 5.11
C PHE A 137 -15.13 -2.77 5.46
N LYS A 138 -14.26 -3.01 4.49
CA LYS A 138 -12.84 -2.65 4.57
C LYS A 138 -12.57 -1.43 3.72
N TYR A 139 -11.88 -0.45 4.30
CA TYR A 139 -11.48 0.78 3.61
C TYR A 139 -9.96 0.93 3.60
N ILE A 140 -9.43 1.25 2.44
CA ILE A 140 -7.98 1.50 2.29
C ILE A 140 -7.75 2.68 1.35
N LEU A 141 -6.56 3.25 1.45
CA LEU A 141 -5.98 4.06 0.38
C LEU A 141 -4.88 3.23 -0.27
N GLU A 142 -4.82 3.26 -1.58
CA GLU A 142 -3.81 2.51 -2.32
C GLU A 142 -3.20 3.36 -3.41
N THR A 143 -1.90 3.24 -3.57
CA THR A 143 -1.18 3.90 -4.64
C THR A 143 0.06 3.09 -5.01
N GLU A 144 0.74 3.52 -6.05
CA GLU A 144 1.96 2.92 -6.55
C GLU A 144 2.97 4.01 -6.86
N ILE A 145 4.25 3.66 -6.83
CA ILE A 145 5.32 4.58 -7.16
C ILE A 145 6.35 3.88 -8.05
N LYS A 146 6.91 4.64 -8.99
CA LYS A 146 7.99 4.18 -9.87
C LYS A 146 9.30 4.81 -9.42
N LEU A 147 10.40 4.15 -9.76
CA LEU A 147 11.72 4.75 -9.59
C LEU A 147 12.12 5.48 -10.87
N LEU A 148 12.81 6.60 -10.69
CA LEU A 148 13.45 7.32 -11.77
C LEU A 148 14.96 7.19 -11.62
N GLU A 149 15.67 7.01 -12.74
CA GLU A 149 17.13 7.05 -12.70
C GLU A 149 17.60 8.46 -12.39
N SER A 150 18.54 8.58 -11.45
CA SER A 150 19.13 9.88 -11.17
C SER A 150 20.04 10.30 -12.33
N PRO A 151 20.23 11.62 -12.56
CA PRO A 151 21.16 12.09 -13.58
C PRO A 151 22.59 11.58 -13.37
N GLU A 152 23.01 11.41 -12.12
CA GLU A 152 24.34 10.87 -11.80
C GLU A 152 24.49 9.42 -12.23
N PHE A 153 23.45 8.62 -12.04
CA PHE A 153 23.45 7.23 -12.47
C PHE A 153 23.53 7.12 -14.00
N LYS A 154 22.81 7.96 -14.72
CA LYS A 154 22.85 7.99 -16.19
C LYS A 154 24.24 8.35 -16.70
N LYS A 155 24.93 9.30 -16.06
CA LYS A 155 26.29 9.66 -16.42
C LYS A 155 27.26 8.51 -16.22
N THR A 156 27.05 7.69 -15.23
CA THR A 156 27.91 6.54 -14.94
C THR A 156 27.77 5.43 -15.98
N LEU A 157 26.61 5.31 -16.62
CA LEU A 157 26.33 4.28 -17.63
C LEU A 157 26.86 4.62 -19.02
N ILE A 158 27.24 5.87 -19.24
CA ILE A 158 27.80 6.33 -20.48
C ILE A 158 29.34 6.25 -20.40
#